data_09f8c8242a58e0c03f4ab062342ab05f
#
_entry.id   09f8c8242a58e0c03f4ab062342ab05f
#
_cell.length_a   1.000
_cell.length_b   1.000
_cell.length_c   1.000
_cell.angle_alpha   90.00
_cell.angle_beta   90.00
_cell.angle_gamma   90.00
#
_symmetry.space_group_name_H-M   'P 1'
#
loop_
_entity.id
_entity.type
_entity.pdbx_description
1 polymer ?
#
loop_
_entity_poly.entity_id
_entity_poly.type
_entity_poly.pdbx_seq_one_letter_code
_entity_poly.pdbx_strand_id
1 'polypeptide(L)'
;MKKALVLFVLMFVLVGAIGLQAQDVVELRMAWYNDGNEGDVLRDLLDRFEADNPDIRVVMDVVPYTTILDQLPLQVEAGEAPDMARITAGERYRGQYLDLRPYVADPAYWDASFPAATLQWLRAVGEESDALYGFPNQFTVTGPFINRTLFEQAGVPVPSDTNDAVTWEEWTEATRLVQEATGAYGIAMDRSGHRFAGPAFSQGATYFNEDGSITIDTPGFRRMAQLLIDWHTSGLTPADIWLGSGGTYAPGAPFFINGELAMYMSGSWQIGNFTNNIGDAFDWEAVPNPTGPGGSTGMPGGTVLVAFAQTEHPEEVARVMDYLASVDVYREFVERTLFIPGHQGLGELNYQADLPATRQALEVFAAEALKLSDQAYQLQFGPSAFAINNPVRDRLTQAITGELTLDEAIARIQEDIDTALAAAASQ
;
A
#
# COMPACT_ATOMS: atom_id res chain seq x y z
N MET A 1 68.23 63.89 36.40
CA MET A 1 68.14 62.68 35.50
C MET A 1 67.31 61.64 36.25
N LYS A 2 65.97 61.60 36.05
CA LYS A 2 65.05 60.71 36.75
C LYS A 2 64.45 59.79 35.73
N LYS A 3 64.70 58.50 35.83
CA LYS A 3 64.13 57.45 35.01
C LYS A 3 62.72 57.16 35.47
N ALA A 4 61.71 57.39 34.67
CA ALA A 4 60.32 56.96 34.91
C ALA A 4 60.12 55.52 34.44
N LEU A 5 59.72 54.64 35.36
CA LEU A 5 59.36 53.25 35.10
C LEU A 5 57.87 53.22 34.78
N VAL A 6 57.49 52.83 33.53
CA VAL A 6 56.13 52.66 33.15
C VAL A 6 55.78 51.17 33.33
N LEU A 7 54.87 50.89 34.24
CA LEU A 7 54.34 49.56 34.54
C LEU A 7 53.16 49.28 33.57
N PHE A 8 53.33 48.36 32.64
CA PHE A 8 52.24 47.90 31.76
C PHE A 8 51.51 46.75 32.44
N VAL A 9 50.29 47.01 32.90
CA VAL A 9 49.39 45.96 33.43
C VAL A 9 48.71 45.32 32.24
N LEU A 10 49.09 44.07 31.89
CA LEU A 10 48.39 43.23 30.95
C LEU A 10 47.17 42.63 31.64
N MET A 11 45.97 43.14 31.30
CA MET A 11 44.69 42.57 31.71
C MET A 11 44.35 41.41 30.76
N PHE A 12 44.59 40.19 31.21
CA PHE A 12 44.11 38.96 30.51
C PHE A 12 42.61 38.88 30.64
N VAL A 13 41.87 39.21 29.58
CA VAL A 13 40.45 38.89 29.45
C VAL A 13 40.37 37.42 29.07
N LEU A 14 40.05 36.55 30.04
CA LEU A 14 39.63 35.17 29.79
C LEU A 14 38.25 35.23 29.10
N VAL A 15 38.18 35.23 27.79
CA VAL A 15 36.97 34.88 27.06
C VAL A 15 36.80 33.39 27.22
N GLY A 16 35.90 32.99 28.11
CA GLY A 16 35.44 31.62 28.21
C GLY A 16 34.79 31.25 26.87
N ALA A 17 35.50 30.51 26.03
CA ALA A 17 34.88 29.79 24.93
C ALA A 17 33.91 28.80 25.55
N ILE A 18 32.63 29.17 25.58
CA ILE A 18 31.56 28.20 25.70
C ILE A 18 31.70 27.36 24.41
N GLY A 19 32.34 26.21 24.52
CA GLY A 19 32.35 25.24 23.46
C GLY A 19 30.88 24.83 23.24
N LEU A 20 30.26 25.34 22.19
CA LEU A 20 29.15 24.62 21.61
C LEU A 20 29.76 23.26 21.23
N GLN A 21 29.54 22.24 22.06
CA GLN A 21 29.64 20.89 21.60
C GLN A 21 28.62 20.80 20.45
N ALA A 22 29.11 20.66 19.23
CA ALA A 22 28.27 20.20 18.15
C ALA A 22 27.69 18.87 18.66
N GLN A 23 26.42 18.83 18.95
CA GLN A 23 25.71 17.60 19.27
C GLN A 23 25.85 16.76 18.00
N ASP A 24 26.42 15.56 18.10
CA ASP A 24 26.52 14.67 16.97
C ASP A 24 25.08 14.39 16.49
N VAL A 25 24.78 14.77 15.27
CA VAL A 25 23.45 14.57 14.68
C VAL A 25 23.33 13.11 14.29
N VAL A 26 22.33 12.43 14.86
CA VAL A 26 21.98 11.05 14.48
C VAL A 26 21.26 11.07 13.15
N GLU A 27 21.80 10.40 12.14
CA GLU A 27 21.14 10.21 10.85
C GLU A 27 20.38 8.88 10.86
N LEU A 28 19.06 8.94 10.66
CA LEU A 28 18.18 7.78 10.55
C LEU A 28 17.81 7.58 9.06
N ARG A 29 17.92 6.36 8.57
CA ARG A 29 17.52 6.01 7.20
C ARG A 29 16.10 5.49 7.19
N MET A 30 15.29 6.03 6.26
CA MET A 30 13.90 5.60 6.04
C MET A 30 13.70 5.22 4.59
N ALA A 31 13.41 3.94 4.32
CA ALA A 31 13.00 3.50 2.99
C ALA A 31 11.52 3.84 2.76
N TRP A 32 11.24 4.54 1.67
CA TRP A 32 9.91 5.02 1.33
C TRP A 32 9.60 4.81 -0.15
N TYR A 33 8.35 4.62 -0.48
CA TYR A 33 7.84 4.66 -1.86
C TYR A 33 6.57 5.49 -1.92
N ASN A 34 6.29 6.05 -3.09
CA ASN A 34 5.12 6.90 -3.31
C ASN A 34 4.06 6.19 -4.16
N ASP A 35 2.80 6.37 -3.79
CA ASP A 35 1.63 6.16 -4.64
C ASP A 35 1.16 7.50 -5.24
N GLY A 36 1.33 8.60 -4.51
CA GLY A 36 0.94 9.96 -4.87
C GLY A 36 1.94 11.00 -4.33
N ASN A 37 1.46 11.92 -3.49
CA ASN A 37 2.23 13.03 -2.93
C ASN A 37 2.71 12.79 -1.48
N GLU A 38 2.52 11.59 -0.95
CA GLU A 38 2.76 11.31 0.46
C GLU A 38 4.21 11.45 0.89
N GLY A 39 5.17 11.25 -0.01
CA GLY A 39 6.59 11.47 0.28
C GLY A 39 6.90 12.96 0.52
N ASP A 40 6.33 13.86 -0.28
CA ASP A 40 6.49 15.30 -0.12
C ASP A 40 5.83 15.79 1.18
N VAL A 41 4.62 15.28 1.47
CA VAL A 41 3.92 15.58 2.72
C VAL A 41 4.71 15.09 3.93
N LEU A 42 5.22 13.85 3.88
CA LEU A 42 6.04 13.30 4.95
C LEU A 42 7.33 14.10 5.14
N ARG A 43 8.00 14.51 4.05
CA ARG A 43 9.22 15.32 4.17
C ARG A 43 8.95 16.64 4.86
N ASP A 44 7.85 17.34 4.50
CA ASP A 44 7.44 18.58 5.19
C ASP A 44 7.19 18.37 6.70
N LEU A 45 6.54 17.25 7.08
CA LEU A 45 6.33 16.88 8.47
C LEU A 45 7.65 16.60 9.20
N LEU A 46 8.56 15.87 8.56
CA LEU A 46 9.87 15.56 9.11
C LEU A 46 10.77 16.80 9.22
N ASP A 47 10.70 17.75 8.28
CA ASP A 47 11.44 19.02 8.37
C ASP A 47 11.02 19.82 9.62
N ARG A 48 9.73 19.79 9.99
CA ARG A 48 9.24 20.38 11.22
C ARG A 48 9.73 19.63 12.47
N PHE A 49 9.72 18.29 12.43
CA PHE A 49 10.29 17.48 13.48
C PHE A 49 11.77 17.78 13.71
N GLU A 50 12.56 17.83 12.64
CA GLU A 50 14.01 18.10 12.69
C GLU A 50 14.31 19.52 13.20
N ALA A 51 13.47 20.51 12.91
CA ALA A 51 13.59 21.86 13.44
C ALA A 51 13.45 21.90 14.98
N ASP A 52 12.56 21.05 15.53
CA ASP A 52 12.35 20.93 16.97
C ASP A 52 13.32 19.92 17.62
N ASN A 53 13.95 19.05 16.84
CA ASN A 53 14.88 18.00 17.28
C ASN A 53 16.18 18.05 16.47
N PRO A 54 17.04 19.08 16.70
CA PRO A 54 18.23 19.33 15.87
C PRO A 54 19.33 18.26 16.04
N ASP A 55 19.16 17.33 16.94
CA ASP A 55 20.00 16.15 17.17
C ASP A 55 19.64 14.96 16.29
N ILE A 56 18.54 15.01 15.54
CA ILE A 56 18.08 13.94 14.64
C ILE A 56 17.88 14.47 13.23
N ARG A 57 18.28 13.69 12.25
CA ARG A 57 18.01 13.90 10.83
C ARG A 57 17.48 12.61 10.20
N VAL A 58 16.36 12.69 9.49
CA VAL A 58 15.80 11.55 8.76
C VAL A 58 16.13 11.65 7.27
N VAL A 59 16.91 10.71 6.78
CA VAL A 59 17.25 10.56 5.38
C VAL A 59 16.24 9.63 4.72
N MET A 60 15.36 10.21 3.90
CA MET A 60 14.35 9.44 3.16
C MET A 60 14.93 8.94 1.84
N ASP A 61 15.01 7.62 1.68
CA ASP A 61 15.33 6.94 0.44
C ASP A 61 14.02 6.63 -0.30
N VAL A 62 13.59 7.54 -1.19
CA VAL A 62 12.37 7.33 -1.98
C VAL A 62 12.71 6.47 -3.19
N VAL A 63 12.15 5.26 -3.21
CA VAL A 63 12.44 4.23 -4.21
C VAL A 63 11.16 3.73 -4.88
N PRO A 64 11.25 3.08 -6.06
CA PRO A 64 10.09 2.40 -6.64
C PRO A 64 9.51 1.33 -5.69
N TYR A 65 8.18 1.15 -5.72
CA TYR A 65 7.51 0.13 -4.89
C TYR A 65 8.08 -1.29 -5.09
N THR A 66 8.48 -1.63 -6.33
CA THR A 66 9.14 -2.91 -6.63
C THR A 66 10.47 -3.09 -5.88
N THR A 67 11.19 -2.00 -5.59
CA THR A 67 12.42 -2.05 -4.77
C THR A 67 12.08 -2.47 -3.32
N ILE A 68 11.00 -1.93 -2.76
CA ILE A 68 10.51 -2.36 -1.42
C ILE A 68 10.11 -3.84 -1.43
N LEU A 69 9.48 -4.33 -2.49
CA LEU A 69 9.07 -5.73 -2.57
C LEU A 69 10.23 -6.70 -2.80
N ASP A 70 11.21 -6.32 -3.63
CA ASP A 70 12.20 -7.25 -4.15
C ASP A 70 13.58 -7.11 -3.50
N GLN A 71 13.98 -5.89 -3.08
CA GLN A 71 15.32 -5.60 -2.57
C GLN A 71 15.36 -5.41 -1.04
N LEU A 72 14.37 -4.75 -0.45
CA LEU A 72 14.36 -4.53 1.00
C LEU A 72 14.46 -5.84 1.81
N PRO A 73 13.77 -6.95 1.44
CA PRO A 73 13.95 -8.22 2.15
C PRO A 73 15.39 -8.73 2.15
N LEU A 74 16.09 -8.58 1.03
CA LEU A 74 17.48 -9.00 0.89
C LEU A 74 18.42 -8.13 1.75
N GLN A 75 18.15 -6.83 1.85
CA GLN A 75 18.89 -5.92 2.74
C GLN A 75 18.70 -6.29 4.20
N VAL A 76 17.46 -6.58 4.61
CA VAL A 76 17.15 -7.02 5.98
C VAL A 76 17.85 -8.34 6.31
N GLU A 77 17.82 -9.31 5.41
CA GLU A 77 18.53 -10.61 5.58
C GLU A 77 20.04 -10.44 5.65
N ALA A 78 20.61 -9.47 4.91
CA ALA A 78 22.03 -9.17 4.92
C ALA A 78 22.52 -8.40 6.15
N GLY A 79 21.62 -7.92 7.02
CA GLY A 79 21.97 -7.06 8.16
C GLY A 79 22.17 -5.58 7.76
N GLU A 80 21.62 -5.17 6.62
CA GLU A 80 21.76 -3.82 6.02
C GLU A 80 20.41 -3.09 5.96
N ALA A 81 19.46 -3.42 6.85
CA ALA A 81 18.16 -2.78 6.91
C ALA A 81 18.29 -1.24 7.11
N PRO A 82 17.37 -0.43 6.55
CA PRO A 82 17.19 0.94 7.04
C PRO A 82 16.66 0.92 8.47
N ASP A 83 16.72 2.05 9.18
CA ASP A 83 16.14 2.16 10.53
C ASP A 83 14.61 2.00 10.50
N MET A 84 13.97 2.58 9.49
CA MET A 84 12.53 2.54 9.29
C MET A 84 12.17 2.27 7.82
N ALA A 85 11.00 1.71 7.58
CA ALA A 85 10.47 1.57 6.22
C ALA A 85 8.94 1.62 6.15
N ARG A 86 8.41 2.17 5.04
CA ARG A 86 7.02 1.98 4.62
C ARG A 86 6.90 0.68 3.87
N ILE A 87 6.09 -0.24 4.38
CA ILE A 87 5.92 -1.60 3.82
C ILE A 87 4.46 -1.97 3.65
N THR A 88 4.19 -2.94 2.75
CA THR A 88 2.87 -3.58 2.55
C THR A 88 2.86 -5.05 2.91
N ALA A 89 4.03 -5.64 3.17
CA ALA A 89 4.28 -7.08 3.23
C ALA A 89 4.87 -7.45 4.59
N GLY A 90 4.13 -7.14 5.67
CA GLY A 90 4.64 -7.25 7.05
C GLY A 90 5.11 -8.65 7.44
N GLU A 91 4.45 -9.68 6.95
CA GLU A 91 4.82 -11.07 7.25
C GLU A 91 6.23 -11.47 6.79
N ARG A 92 6.80 -10.78 5.80
CA ARG A 92 8.16 -11.07 5.28
C ARG A 92 9.27 -10.72 6.24
N TYR A 93 9.00 -9.85 7.22
CA TYR A 93 10.01 -9.32 8.14
C TYR A 93 9.74 -9.72 9.59
N ARG A 94 8.86 -10.69 9.83
CA ARG A 94 8.56 -11.20 11.18
C ARG A 94 9.84 -11.63 11.89
N GLY A 95 10.00 -11.19 13.14
CA GLY A 95 11.21 -11.42 13.93
C GLY A 95 12.39 -10.46 13.62
N GLN A 96 12.22 -9.53 12.65
CA GLN A 96 13.23 -8.53 12.29
C GLN A 96 12.86 -7.11 12.73
N TYR A 97 11.68 -6.94 13.32
CA TYR A 97 11.20 -5.64 13.77
C TYR A 97 11.77 -5.24 15.13
N LEU A 98 12.03 -3.95 15.31
CA LEU A 98 12.28 -3.35 16.62
C LEU A 98 10.98 -3.33 17.43
N ASP A 99 11.00 -3.85 18.66
CA ASP A 99 9.93 -3.54 19.62
C ASP A 99 10.11 -2.11 20.11
N LEU A 100 9.20 -1.24 19.70
CA LEU A 100 9.20 0.18 20.07
C LEU A 100 8.67 0.42 21.50
N ARG A 101 7.95 -0.54 22.09
CA ARG A 101 7.26 -0.37 23.38
C ARG A 101 8.16 0.16 24.50
N PRO A 102 9.44 -0.28 24.66
CA PRO A 102 10.33 0.25 25.68
C PRO A 102 10.78 1.70 25.44
N TYR A 103 10.63 2.23 24.22
CA TYR A 103 11.22 3.51 23.78
C TYR A 103 10.20 4.60 23.50
N VAL A 104 8.93 4.27 23.20
CA VAL A 104 7.87 5.24 22.95
C VAL A 104 7.46 5.96 24.25
N ALA A 105 7.04 7.21 24.12
CA ALA A 105 6.71 8.05 25.26
C ALA A 105 5.46 7.58 26.02
N ASP A 106 4.44 7.07 25.30
CA ASP A 106 3.18 6.60 25.86
C ASP A 106 2.66 5.33 25.14
N PRO A 107 3.04 4.13 25.58
CA PRO A 107 2.55 2.89 24.99
C PRO A 107 1.02 2.74 25.05
N ALA A 108 0.35 3.33 26.07
CA ALA A 108 -1.11 3.25 26.16
C ALA A 108 -1.81 4.10 25.10
N TYR A 109 -1.22 5.22 24.68
CA TYR A 109 -1.67 5.98 23.53
C TYR A 109 -1.61 5.14 22.24
N TRP A 110 -0.51 4.41 22.04
CA TRP A 110 -0.34 3.55 20.87
C TRP A 110 -1.39 2.43 20.83
N ASP A 111 -1.63 1.76 21.94
CA ASP A 111 -2.62 0.69 22.05
C ASP A 111 -4.05 1.21 21.75
N ALA A 112 -4.36 2.43 22.20
CA ALA A 112 -5.66 3.06 21.95
C ALA A 112 -5.83 3.54 20.49
N SER A 113 -4.73 4.03 19.91
CA SER A 113 -4.75 4.63 18.55
C SER A 113 -4.63 3.60 17.43
N PHE A 114 -3.91 2.51 17.66
CA PHE A 114 -3.61 1.47 16.67
C PHE A 114 -3.95 0.09 17.24
N PRO A 115 -5.19 -0.38 17.07
CA PRO A 115 -5.62 -1.67 17.61
C PRO A 115 -4.72 -2.83 17.20
N ALA A 116 -4.42 -3.73 18.11
CA ALA A 116 -3.55 -4.87 17.88
C ALA A 116 -3.99 -5.74 16.67
N ALA A 117 -5.30 -5.82 16.41
CA ALA A 117 -5.83 -6.55 15.26
C ALA A 117 -5.33 -6.01 13.92
N THR A 118 -5.09 -4.68 13.80
CA THR A 118 -4.59 -4.06 12.56
C THR A 118 -3.09 -4.28 12.35
N LEU A 119 -2.37 -4.74 13.38
CA LEU A 119 -0.93 -4.99 13.38
C LEU A 119 -0.60 -6.49 13.52
N GLN A 120 -1.61 -7.35 13.58
CA GLN A 120 -1.42 -8.80 13.78
C GLN A 120 -0.52 -9.43 12.72
N TRP A 121 -0.58 -8.94 11.49
CA TRP A 121 0.22 -9.45 10.38
C TRP A 121 1.73 -9.14 10.47
N LEU A 122 2.13 -8.22 11.34
CA LEU A 122 3.56 -7.97 11.66
C LEU A 122 4.12 -9.01 12.63
N ARG A 123 3.26 -9.71 13.37
CA ARG A 123 3.67 -10.64 14.43
C ARG A 123 4.05 -11.99 13.87
N ALA A 124 4.98 -12.66 14.54
CA ALA A 124 5.26 -14.07 14.25
C ALA A 124 4.04 -14.95 14.54
N VAL A 125 3.95 -16.09 13.86
CA VAL A 125 2.87 -17.04 14.09
C VAL A 125 2.94 -17.56 15.53
N GLY A 126 1.87 -17.38 16.29
CA GLY A 126 1.82 -17.77 17.71
C GLY A 126 2.48 -16.77 18.66
N GLU A 127 2.89 -15.61 18.21
CA GLU A 127 3.38 -14.53 19.07
C GLU A 127 2.23 -13.89 19.83
N GLU A 128 2.28 -13.98 21.16
CA GLU A 128 1.31 -13.39 22.09
C GLU A 128 1.86 -12.14 22.80
N SER A 129 2.99 -11.59 22.32
CA SER A 129 3.60 -10.40 22.91
C SER A 129 2.72 -9.15 22.72
N ASP A 130 2.94 -8.13 23.53
CA ASP A 130 2.35 -6.79 23.39
C ASP A 130 3.29 -5.82 22.65
N ALA A 131 4.32 -6.33 21.96
CA ALA A 131 5.31 -5.53 21.23
C ALA A 131 4.66 -4.58 20.21
N LEU A 132 5.29 -3.42 20.02
CA LEU A 132 4.91 -2.40 19.04
C LEU A 132 5.95 -2.36 17.93
N TYR A 133 5.62 -2.82 16.73
CA TYR A 133 6.56 -2.90 15.61
C TYR A 133 6.44 -1.74 14.61
N GLY A 134 5.43 -0.88 14.78
CA GLY A 134 5.12 0.23 13.91
C GLY A 134 3.66 0.63 13.99
N PHE A 135 3.22 1.45 13.04
CA PHE A 135 1.82 1.86 12.94
C PHE A 135 1.32 1.87 11.49
N PRO A 136 0.02 1.55 11.26
CA PRO A 136 -0.56 1.65 9.93
C PRO A 136 -0.66 3.13 9.53
N ASN A 137 0.07 3.53 8.49
CA ASN A 137 0.03 4.89 8.00
C ASN A 137 -0.98 5.10 6.87
N GLN A 138 -1.59 4.01 6.37
CA GLN A 138 -2.64 4.02 5.38
C GLN A 138 -3.44 2.71 5.45
N PHE A 139 -4.76 2.80 5.42
CA PHE A 139 -5.63 1.68 5.08
C PHE A 139 -6.06 1.81 3.61
N THR A 140 -6.22 0.70 2.91
CA THR A 140 -6.62 0.70 1.51
C THR A 140 -7.71 -0.33 1.23
N VAL A 141 -8.50 -0.04 0.20
CA VAL A 141 -9.50 -0.97 -0.35
C VAL A 141 -9.31 -1.02 -1.86
N THR A 142 -9.31 -2.23 -2.43
CA THR A 142 -9.30 -2.35 -3.88
C THR A 142 -10.67 -2.07 -4.47
N GLY A 143 -10.68 -1.40 -5.62
CA GLY A 143 -11.90 -1.07 -6.37
C GLY A 143 -11.57 -0.38 -7.68
N PRO A 144 -12.58 -0.21 -8.54
CA PRO A 144 -12.39 0.32 -9.87
C PRO A 144 -12.52 1.84 -9.94
N PHE A 145 -11.79 2.39 -10.92
CA PHE A 145 -11.99 3.73 -11.48
C PHE A 145 -12.39 3.62 -12.93
N ILE A 146 -13.17 4.57 -13.43
CA ILE A 146 -13.54 4.67 -14.84
C ILE A 146 -13.16 6.03 -15.41
N ASN A 147 -12.85 6.04 -16.70
CA ASN A 147 -12.71 7.26 -17.49
C ASN A 147 -14.06 7.58 -18.14
N ARG A 148 -14.86 8.42 -17.49
CA ARG A 148 -16.20 8.81 -17.92
C ARG A 148 -16.17 9.46 -19.30
N THR A 149 -15.16 10.25 -19.61
CA THR A 149 -14.99 10.89 -20.91
C THR A 149 -14.93 9.86 -22.06
N LEU A 150 -14.27 8.70 -21.87
CA LEU A 150 -14.25 7.65 -22.88
C LEU A 150 -15.63 7.02 -23.09
N PHE A 151 -16.41 6.82 -22.02
CA PHE A 151 -17.80 6.34 -22.12
C PHE A 151 -18.68 7.33 -22.88
N GLU A 152 -18.55 8.62 -22.60
CA GLU A 152 -19.28 9.69 -23.30
C GLU A 152 -18.91 9.76 -24.80
N GLN A 153 -17.62 9.71 -25.12
CA GLN A 153 -17.11 9.69 -26.49
C GLN A 153 -17.62 8.47 -27.27
N ALA A 154 -17.71 7.33 -26.61
CA ALA A 154 -18.24 6.11 -27.20
C ALA A 154 -19.77 6.11 -27.34
N GLY A 155 -20.47 7.00 -26.64
CA GLY A 155 -21.93 6.97 -26.51
C GLY A 155 -22.45 5.74 -25.74
N VAL A 156 -21.61 5.16 -24.88
CA VAL A 156 -21.92 4.00 -24.04
C VAL A 156 -22.34 4.50 -22.64
N PRO A 157 -23.55 4.16 -22.16
CA PRO A 157 -23.94 4.51 -20.81
C PRO A 157 -23.01 3.86 -19.77
N VAL A 158 -22.68 4.59 -18.72
CA VAL A 158 -21.97 4.00 -17.58
C VAL A 158 -22.94 3.10 -16.81
N PRO A 159 -22.64 1.80 -16.66
CA PRO A 159 -23.60 0.86 -16.04
C PRO A 159 -24.00 1.23 -14.60
N SER A 160 -23.05 1.79 -13.81
CA SER A 160 -23.29 2.20 -12.42
C SER A 160 -24.17 3.44 -12.26
N ASP A 161 -24.48 4.18 -13.32
CA ASP A 161 -25.41 5.34 -13.22
C ASP A 161 -26.84 4.91 -12.92
N THR A 162 -27.19 3.66 -13.18
CA THR A 162 -28.56 3.16 -13.03
C THR A 162 -28.67 1.89 -12.19
N ASN A 163 -27.54 1.30 -11.80
CA ASN A 163 -27.50 0.03 -11.07
C ASN A 163 -26.27 -0.05 -10.15
N ASP A 164 -26.47 -0.09 -8.84
CA ASP A 164 -25.38 -0.21 -7.86
C ASP A 164 -24.77 -1.62 -7.80
N ALA A 165 -25.40 -2.61 -8.43
CA ALA A 165 -24.98 -4.02 -8.42
C ALA A 165 -24.59 -4.51 -9.83
N VAL A 166 -23.75 -3.73 -10.53
CA VAL A 166 -23.27 -4.07 -11.88
C VAL A 166 -22.37 -5.29 -11.83
N THR A 167 -22.64 -6.26 -12.71
CA THR A 167 -21.88 -7.50 -12.81
C THR A 167 -20.56 -7.32 -13.55
N TRP A 168 -19.65 -8.30 -13.41
CA TRP A 168 -18.40 -8.35 -14.16
C TRP A 168 -18.63 -8.44 -15.66
N GLU A 169 -19.67 -9.17 -16.08
CA GLU A 169 -20.07 -9.34 -17.46
C GLU A 169 -20.60 -8.03 -18.06
N GLU A 170 -21.42 -7.27 -17.31
CA GLU A 170 -21.92 -5.96 -17.75
C GLU A 170 -20.78 -4.96 -17.90
N TRP A 171 -19.84 -4.90 -16.96
CA TRP A 171 -18.66 -4.04 -17.08
C TRP A 171 -17.76 -4.45 -18.25
N THR A 172 -17.53 -5.76 -18.42
CA THR A 172 -16.73 -6.27 -19.56
C THR A 172 -17.34 -5.86 -20.87
N GLU A 173 -18.67 -6.01 -21.05
CA GLU A 173 -19.36 -5.64 -22.28
C GLU A 173 -19.36 -4.11 -22.50
N ALA A 174 -19.63 -3.31 -21.46
CA ALA A 174 -19.60 -1.85 -21.57
C ALA A 174 -18.20 -1.35 -21.98
N THR A 175 -17.14 -1.84 -21.34
CA THR A 175 -15.77 -1.44 -21.66
C THR A 175 -15.31 -1.95 -23.03
N ARG A 176 -15.81 -3.11 -23.51
CA ARG A 176 -15.59 -3.59 -24.87
C ARG A 176 -16.20 -2.66 -25.92
N LEU A 177 -17.43 -2.18 -25.68
CA LEU A 177 -18.07 -1.21 -26.56
C LEU A 177 -17.32 0.13 -26.59
N VAL A 178 -16.81 0.58 -25.44
CA VAL A 178 -15.95 1.77 -25.36
C VAL A 178 -14.67 1.56 -26.20
N GLN A 179 -14.00 0.40 -26.06
CA GLN A 179 -12.82 0.08 -26.87
C GLN A 179 -13.12 0.10 -28.36
N GLU A 180 -14.21 -0.52 -28.80
CA GLU A 180 -14.59 -0.56 -30.22
C GLU A 180 -14.84 0.84 -30.79
N ALA A 181 -15.41 1.73 -30.01
CA ALA A 181 -15.74 3.09 -30.46
C ALA A 181 -14.56 4.07 -30.42
N THR A 182 -13.66 3.92 -29.43
CA THR A 182 -12.61 4.91 -29.15
C THR A 182 -11.20 4.44 -29.51
N GLY A 183 -10.97 3.14 -29.54
CA GLY A 183 -9.64 2.52 -29.67
C GLY A 183 -8.82 2.50 -28.37
N ALA A 184 -9.36 3.01 -27.26
CA ALA A 184 -8.75 2.87 -25.94
C ALA A 184 -8.88 1.42 -25.45
N TYR A 185 -8.06 1.03 -24.47
CA TYR A 185 -8.26 -0.27 -23.79
C TYR A 185 -9.52 -0.27 -22.95
N GLY A 186 -10.15 -1.43 -22.79
CA GLY A 186 -11.41 -1.53 -22.06
C GLY A 186 -11.20 -1.61 -20.55
N ILE A 187 -10.60 -2.68 -20.07
CA ILE A 187 -10.45 -2.95 -18.63
C ILE A 187 -9.03 -3.45 -18.32
N ALA A 188 -8.49 -3.06 -17.19
CA ALA A 188 -7.22 -3.57 -16.72
C ALA A 188 -7.22 -3.78 -15.20
N MET A 189 -6.39 -4.74 -14.77
CA MET A 189 -6.09 -5.05 -13.38
C MET A 189 -4.57 -5.15 -13.23
N ASP A 190 -4.02 -4.60 -12.15
CA ASP A 190 -2.60 -4.75 -11.84
C ASP A 190 -2.17 -6.22 -11.78
N ARG A 191 -0.96 -6.51 -12.24
CA ARG A 191 -0.38 -7.85 -12.14
C ARG A 191 -0.07 -8.20 -10.68
N SER A 192 -1.06 -8.79 -10.01
CA SER A 192 -0.96 -9.15 -8.59
C SER A 192 -2.01 -10.18 -8.22
N GLY A 193 -1.62 -11.24 -7.48
CA GLY A 193 -2.58 -12.19 -6.91
C GLY A 193 -3.55 -11.53 -5.92
N HIS A 194 -3.09 -10.55 -5.17
CA HIS A 194 -3.93 -9.76 -4.27
C HIS A 194 -5.02 -8.97 -5.02
N ARG A 195 -4.69 -8.34 -6.17
CA ARG A 195 -5.69 -7.62 -6.98
C ARG A 195 -6.72 -8.56 -7.61
N PHE A 196 -6.29 -9.77 -7.97
CA PHE A 196 -7.16 -10.81 -8.50
C PHE A 196 -8.13 -11.39 -7.44
N ALA A 197 -7.71 -11.45 -6.17
CA ALA A 197 -8.46 -12.15 -5.12
C ALA A 197 -9.83 -11.53 -4.83
N GLY A 198 -9.94 -10.20 -4.69
CA GLY A 198 -11.23 -9.52 -4.47
C GLY A 198 -12.26 -9.84 -5.55
N PRO A 199 -11.94 -9.63 -6.84
CA PRO A 199 -12.73 -10.09 -7.97
C PRO A 199 -13.11 -11.58 -7.93
N ALA A 200 -12.17 -12.46 -7.57
CA ALA A 200 -12.47 -13.89 -7.43
C ALA A 200 -13.46 -14.16 -6.30
N PHE A 201 -13.33 -13.49 -5.14
CA PHE A 201 -14.28 -13.60 -4.03
C PHE A 201 -15.66 -13.08 -4.42
N SER A 202 -15.76 -11.97 -5.14
CA SER A 202 -17.04 -11.47 -5.66
C SER A 202 -17.70 -12.47 -6.61
N GLN A 203 -16.92 -13.20 -7.39
CA GLN A 203 -17.40 -14.31 -8.22
C GLN A 203 -17.73 -15.59 -7.40
N GLY A 204 -17.59 -15.55 -6.09
CA GLY A 204 -17.91 -16.64 -5.17
C GLY A 204 -16.79 -17.65 -4.97
N ALA A 205 -15.52 -17.24 -5.17
CA ALA A 205 -14.39 -18.05 -4.73
C ALA A 205 -14.32 -18.07 -3.20
N THR A 206 -13.92 -19.22 -2.66
CA THR A 206 -13.58 -19.40 -1.25
C THR A 206 -12.24 -20.09 -1.18
N TYR A 207 -11.23 -19.41 -0.62
CA TYR A 207 -9.89 -19.98 -0.50
C TYR A 207 -9.73 -20.76 0.80
N PHE A 208 -10.34 -20.27 1.88
CA PHE A 208 -10.20 -20.83 3.23
C PHE A 208 -11.43 -21.64 3.57
N ASN A 209 -11.22 -22.94 3.84
CA ASN A 209 -12.25 -23.87 4.27
C ASN A 209 -12.47 -23.80 5.79
N GLU A 210 -13.61 -24.30 6.28
CA GLU A 210 -13.93 -24.33 7.70
C GLU A 210 -12.94 -25.16 8.55
N ASP A 211 -12.27 -26.13 7.93
CA ASP A 211 -11.24 -26.96 8.58
C ASP A 211 -9.84 -26.33 8.57
N GLY A 212 -9.72 -25.10 8.03
CA GLY A 212 -8.46 -24.37 7.93
C GLY A 212 -7.62 -24.75 6.71
N SER A 213 -8.05 -25.69 5.88
CA SER A 213 -7.36 -26.00 4.62
C SER A 213 -7.61 -24.91 3.57
N ILE A 214 -6.71 -24.82 2.58
CA ILE A 214 -6.77 -23.86 1.47
C ILE A 214 -7.09 -24.61 0.18
N THR A 215 -8.13 -24.17 -0.53
CA THR A 215 -8.57 -24.74 -1.81
C THR A 215 -8.78 -23.61 -2.82
N ILE A 216 -8.01 -23.63 -3.91
CA ILE A 216 -8.13 -22.62 -4.97
C ILE A 216 -9.15 -23.02 -6.04
N ASP A 217 -9.25 -24.31 -6.35
CA ASP A 217 -10.17 -24.80 -7.39
C ASP A 217 -11.63 -24.70 -6.97
N THR A 218 -12.17 -23.51 -7.12
CA THR A 218 -13.59 -23.23 -6.88
C THR A 218 -14.25 -22.64 -8.13
N PRO A 219 -15.57 -22.80 -8.30
CA PRO A 219 -16.28 -22.22 -9.45
C PRO A 219 -16.09 -20.70 -9.58
N GLY A 220 -15.97 -19.97 -8.48
CA GLY A 220 -15.74 -18.53 -8.47
C GLY A 220 -14.35 -18.16 -8.96
N PHE A 221 -13.32 -18.86 -8.50
CA PHE A 221 -11.95 -18.69 -9.01
C PHE A 221 -11.88 -18.93 -10.51
N ARG A 222 -12.44 -20.05 -10.98
CA ARG A 222 -12.45 -20.42 -12.40
C ARG A 222 -13.12 -19.36 -13.27
N ARG A 223 -14.29 -18.83 -12.84
CA ARG A 223 -14.98 -17.76 -13.57
C ARG A 223 -14.12 -16.51 -13.70
N MET A 224 -13.53 -16.04 -12.59
CA MET A 224 -12.71 -14.84 -12.64
C MET A 224 -11.42 -15.03 -13.42
N ALA A 225 -10.77 -16.20 -13.28
CA ALA A 225 -9.57 -16.53 -14.03
C ALA A 225 -9.84 -16.60 -15.54
N GLN A 226 -10.97 -17.17 -15.95
CA GLN A 226 -11.38 -17.20 -17.35
C GLN A 226 -11.64 -15.78 -17.89
N LEU A 227 -12.34 -14.92 -17.14
CA LEU A 227 -12.54 -13.52 -17.52
C LEU A 227 -11.21 -12.79 -17.73
N LEU A 228 -10.25 -12.96 -16.80
CA LEU A 228 -8.93 -12.34 -16.92
C LEU A 228 -8.18 -12.83 -18.17
N ILE A 229 -8.24 -14.13 -18.47
CA ILE A 229 -7.65 -14.70 -19.68
C ILE A 229 -8.33 -14.13 -20.94
N ASP A 230 -9.67 -14.07 -20.94
CA ASP A 230 -10.45 -13.57 -22.08
C ASP A 230 -10.19 -12.09 -22.35
N TRP A 231 -10.05 -11.25 -21.31
CA TRP A 231 -9.67 -9.84 -21.48
C TRP A 231 -8.33 -9.67 -22.18
N HIS A 232 -7.34 -10.51 -21.85
CA HIS A 232 -6.01 -10.46 -22.45
C HIS A 232 -6.01 -11.03 -23.88
N THR A 233 -6.65 -12.18 -24.11
CA THR A 233 -6.67 -12.84 -25.41
C THR A 233 -7.50 -12.10 -26.46
N SER A 234 -8.51 -11.34 -26.01
CA SER A 234 -9.28 -10.43 -26.88
C SER A 234 -8.62 -9.07 -27.12
N GLY A 235 -7.53 -8.75 -26.40
CA GLY A 235 -6.89 -7.43 -26.46
C GLY A 235 -7.68 -6.33 -25.77
N LEU A 236 -8.63 -6.68 -24.88
CA LEU A 236 -9.38 -5.72 -24.07
C LEU A 236 -8.49 -5.05 -23.01
N THR A 237 -7.48 -5.76 -22.54
CA THR A 237 -6.47 -5.31 -21.56
C THR A 237 -5.12 -5.04 -22.24
N PRO A 238 -4.37 -4.00 -21.81
CA PRO A 238 -2.99 -3.81 -22.25
C PRO A 238 -2.12 -5.03 -21.90
N ALA A 239 -1.53 -5.67 -22.92
CA ALA A 239 -0.74 -6.89 -22.75
C ALA A 239 0.42 -6.71 -21.76
N ASP A 240 1.08 -5.54 -21.78
CA ASP A 240 2.28 -5.26 -20.98
C ASP A 240 2.07 -5.36 -19.47
N ILE A 241 0.83 -5.22 -18.97
CA ILE A 241 0.56 -5.27 -17.52
C ILE A 241 0.83 -6.68 -16.98
N TRP A 242 0.32 -7.74 -17.65
CA TRP A 242 0.52 -9.12 -17.18
C TRP A 242 1.64 -9.85 -17.92
N LEU A 243 1.93 -9.48 -19.16
CA LEU A 243 2.90 -10.15 -20.02
C LEU A 243 4.24 -9.38 -20.12
N GLY A 244 4.34 -8.19 -19.50
CA GLY A 244 5.57 -7.41 -19.46
C GLY A 244 6.70 -8.10 -18.68
N SER A 245 7.93 -7.74 -19.01
CA SER A 245 9.13 -8.36 -18.43
C SER A 245 9.34 -7.96 -16.98
N GLY A 246 9.40 -8.94 -16.11
CA GLY A 246 10.04 -8.87 -14.79
C GLY A 246 9.19 -8.25 -13.68
N GLY A 247 9.55 -8.60 -12.46
CA GLY A 247 9.01 -8.04 -11.23
C GLY A 247 7.77 -8.76 -10.68
N THR A 248 7.62 -8.61 -9.39
CA THR A 248 6.49 -9.16 -8.62
C THR A 248 5.20 -8.39 -8.80
N TYR A 249 5.26 -7.17 -9.38
CA TYR A 249 4.13 -6.27 -9.55
C TYR A 249 4.28 -5.44 -10.85
N ALA A 250 3.19 -5.21 -11.57
CA ALA A 250 3.11 -4.27 -12.68
C ALA A 250 1.78 -3.49 -12.64
N PRO A 251 1.82 -2.15 -12.59
CA PRO A 251 0.64 -1.30 -12.48
C PRO A 251 0.00 -1.00 -13.84
N GLY A 252 -1.33 -0.88 -13.87
CA GLY A 252 -2.09 -0.33 -15.00
C GLY A 252 -2.26 1.20 -14.95
N ALA A 253 -1.86 1.86 -13.85
CA ALA A 253 -2.05 3.28 -13.63
C ALA A 253 -1.56 4.19 -14.79
N PRO A 254 -0.40 3.96 -15.43
CA PRO A 254 0.04 4.80 -16.55
C PRO A 254 -0.96 4.85 -17.71
N PHE A 255 -1.59 3.71 -18.07
CA PHE A 255 -2.62 3.68 -19.12
C PHE A 255 -3.86 4.48 -18.74
N PHE A 256 -4.27 4.41 -17.46
CA PHE A 256 -5.43 5.17 -16.99
C PHE A 256 -5.14 6.67 -16.94
N ILE A 257 -4.00 7.08 -16.38
CA ILE A 257 -3.59 8.50 -16.28
C ILE A 257 -3.47 9.14 -17.67
N ASN A 258 -2.98 8.39 -18.66
CA ASN A 258 -2.86 8.88 -20.05
C ASN A 258 -4.20 8.92 -20.80
N GLY A 259 -5.31 8.49 -20.18
CA GLY A 259 -6.61 8.43 -20.84
C GLY A 259 -6.76 7.29 -21.86
N GLU A 260 -5.91 6.27 -21.78
CA GLU A 260 -5.84 5.13 -22.69
C GLU A 260 -6.65 3.91 -22.22
N LEU A 261 -7.31 4.00 -21.05
CA LEU A 261 -8.00 2.89 -20.40
C LEU A 261 -9.38 3.33 -19.88
N ALA A 262 -10.44 2.60 -20.22
CA ALA A 262 -11.80 2.94 -19.83
C ALA A 262 -12.12 2.57 -18.38
N MET A 263 -11.63 1.41 -17.88
CA MET A 263 -11.83 0.95 -16.50
C MET A 263 -10.55 0.37 -15.91
N TYR A 264 -10.17 0.83 -14.72
CA TYR A 264 -8.97 0.38 -14.03
C TYR A 264 -9.30 -0.20 -12.66
N MET A 265 -9.09 -1.51 -12.51
CA MET A 265 -9.21 -2.24 -11.24
C MET A 265 -7.96 -2.03 -10.40
N SER A 266 -8.02 -1.11 -9.46
CA SER A 266 -6.89 -0.74 -8.59
C SER A 266 -7.34 -0.57 -7.13
N GLY A 267 -7.32 0.63 -6.57
CA GLY A 267 -7.81 0.87 -5.22
C GLY A 267 -7.59 2.30 -4.72
N SER A 268 -8.03 2.55 -3.49
CA SER A 268 -8.11 3.87 -2.87
C SER A 268 -6.78 4.66 -2.82
N TRP A 269 -5.62 3.98 -2.86
CA TRP A 269 -4.31 4.63 -2.93
C TRP A 269 -4.10 5.46 -4.19
N GLN A 270 -4.90 5.22 -5.25
CA GLN A 270 -4.81 5.97 -6.50
C GLN A 270 -5.52 7.33 -6.43
N ILE A 271 -6.31 7.61 -5.41
CA ILE A 271 -7.08 8.86 -5.33
C ILE A 271 -6.14 10.07 -5.42
N GLY A 272 -5.11 10.12 -4.58
CA GLY A 272 -4.11 11.18 -4.60
C GLY A 272 -3.33 11.24 -5.92
N ASN A 273 -2.95 10.07 -6.46
CA ASN A 273 -2.26 9.95 -7.74
C ASN A 273 -3.09 10.55 -8.89
N PHE A 274 -4.36 10.17 -8.99
CA PHE A 274 -5.25 10.66 -10.06
C PHE A 274 -5.62 12.12 -9.87
N THR A 275 -5.84 12.56 -8.63
CA THR A 275 -6.03 13.98 -8.31
C THR A 275 -4.90 14.84 -8.85
N ASN A 276 -3.65 14.39 -8.67
CA ASN A 276 -2.46 15.18 -9.04
C ASN A 276 -2.06 15.03 -10.52
N ASN A 277 -2.25 13.84 -11.12
CA ASN A 277 -1.71 13.55 -12.45
C ASN A 277 -2.77 13.57 -13.56
N ILE A 278 -4.05 13.37 -13.25
CA ILE A 278 -5.16 13.56 -14.18
C ILE A 278 -5.77 14.95 -13.98
N GLY A 279 -6.04 15.31 -12.71
CA GLY A 279 -6.70 16.57 -12.40
C GLY A 279 -8.03 16.67 -13.13
N ASP A 280 -8.12 17.65 -14.04
CA ASP A 280 -9.27 17.95 -14.91
C ASP A 280 -9.01 17.66 -16.40
N ALA A 281 -7.95 16.88 -16.72
CA ALA A 281 -7.64 16.55 -18.10
C ALA A 281 -8.73 15.70 -18.78
N PHE A 282 -9.42 14.88 -18.00
CA PHE A 282 -10.62 14.16 -18.38
C PHE A 282 -11.46 13.83 -17.14
N ASP A 283 -12.75 13.55 -17.33
CA ASP A 283 -13.63 13.17 -16.24
C ASP A 283 -13.40 11.72 -15.82
N TRP A 284 -12.99 11.54 -14.57
CA TRP A 284 -12.79 10.24 -13.95
C TRP A 284 -13.58 10.11 -12.64
N GLU A 285 -13.94 8.91 -12.29
CA GLU A 285 -14.62 8.62 -11.02
C GLU A 285 -14.31 7.21 -10.52
N ALA A 286 -14.45 7.00 -9.22
CA ALA A 286 -14.52 5.67 -8.65
C ALA A 286 -15.95 5.12 -8.79
N VAL A 287 -16.06 3.79 -8.99
CA VAL A 287 -17.36 3.11 -9.02
C VAL A 287 -17.36 1.93 -8.05
N PRO A 288 -18.52 1.45 -7.58
CA PRO A 288 -18.58 0.27 -6.72
C PRO A 288 -17.92 -0.95 -7.36
N ASN A 289 -17.34 -1.84 -6.54
CA ASN A 289 -16.80 -3.09 -7.03
C ASN A 289 -17.88 -3.90 -7.77
N PRO A 290 -17.54 -4.51 -8.91
CA PRO A 290 -18.47 -5.36 -9.65
C PRO A 290 -19.00 -6.49 -8.76
N THR A 291 -20.26 -6.86 -8.96
CA THR A 291 -20.92 -7.92 -8.22
C THR A 291 -20.89 -9.26 -8.94
N GLY A 292 -20.92 -10.33 -8.19
CA GLY A 292 -21.05 -11.70 -8.67
C GLY A 292 -21.80 -12.56 -7.67
N PRO A 293 -21.78 -13.88 -7.80
CA PRO A 293 -22.44 -14.80 -6.87
C PRO A 293 -21.98 -14.69 -5.41
N GLY A 294 -20.77 -14.18 -5.17
CA GLY A 294 -20.24 -13.91 -3.83
C GLY A 294 -20.56 -12.51 -3.31
N GLY A 295 -21.30 -11.70 -4.06
CA GLY A 295 -21.60 -10.30 -3.75
C GLY A 295 -20.61 -9.32 -4.39
N SER A 296 -20.56 -8.09 -3.86
CA SER A 296 -19.56 -7.07 -4.23
C SER A 296 -18.55 -7.00 -3.09
N THR A 297 -17.27 -7.19 -3.41
CA THR A 297 -16.18 -7.06 -2.43
C THR A 297 -14.86 -6.70 -3.12
N GLY A 298 -14.06 -5.88 -2.46
CA GLY A 298 -12.66 -5.67 -2.80
C GLY A 298 -11.73 -6.47 -1.88
N MET A 299 -10.46 -6.10 -1.87
CA MET A 299 -9.46 -6.56 -0.90
C MET A 299 -9.11 -5.42 0.06
N PRO A 300 -9.04 -5.69 1.37
CA PRO A 300 -8.37 -4.75 2.27
C PRO A 300 -6.87 -4.76 2.00
N GLY A 301 -6.22 -3.70 2.39
CA GLY A 301 -4.79 -3.57 2.35
C GLY A 301 -4.34 -2.38 3.17
N GLY A 302 -3.13 -1.94 2.95
CA GLY A 302 -2.59 -0.79 3.62
C GLY A 302 -1.08 -0.82 3.66
N THR A 303 -0.53 0.18 4.31
CA THR A 303 0.87 0.30 4.54
C THR A 303 1.14 0.55 6.01
N VAL A 304 2.25 0.06 6.48
CA VAL A 304 2.73 0.26 7.85
C VAL A 304 4.09 0.92 7.79
N LEU A 305 4.30 1.94 8.60
CA LEU A 305 5.63 2.42 8.91
C LEU A 305 6.16 1.55 10.05
N VAL A 306 7.24 0.84 9.79
CA VAL A 306 7.89 -0.08 10.76
C VAL A 306 9.29 0.38 11.08
N ALA A 307 9.82 -0.11 12.22
CA ALA A 307 11.22 0.01 12.60
C ALA A 307 11.89 -1.37 12.57
N PHE A 308 13.17 -1.43 12.16
CA PHE A 308 13.92 -2.68 12.15
C PHE A 308 14.84 -2.82 13.37
N ALA A 309 14.94 -4.04 13.90
CA ALA A 309 15.76 -4.37 15.08
C ALA A 309 17.28 -4.15 14.86
N GLN A 310 17.71 -3.96 13.63
CA GLN A 310 19.11 -3.72 13.25
C GLN A 310 19.55 -2.27 13.47
N THR A 311 18.63 -1.35 13.81
CA THR A 311 18.98 0.04 14.12
C THR A 311 19.90 0.14 15.35
N GLU A 312 20.87 1.03 15.27
CA GLU A 312 21.73 1.40 16.40
C GLU A 312 21.13 2.55 17.23
N HIS A 313 19.98 3.11 16.79
CA HIS A 313 19.36 4.32 17.33
C HIS A 313 17.88 4.13 17.72
N PRO A 314 17.55 3.14 18.57
CA PRO A 314 16.15 2.81 18.87
C PRO A 314 15.37 3.95 19.56
N GLU A 315 16.06 4.78 20.38
CA GLU A 315 15.43 5.91 21.07
C GLU A 315 15.06 7.03 20.09
N GLU A 316 15.94 7.36 19.15
CA GLU A 316 15.72 8.38 18.14
C GLU A 316 14.66 7.91 17.12
N VAL A 317 14.67 6.65 16.73
CA VAL A 317 13.61 6.03 15.91
C VAL A 317 12.26 6.16 16.60
N ALA A 318 12.16 5.84 17.90
CA ALA A 318 10.91 5.95 18.64
C ALA A 318 10.41 7.41 18.69
N ARG A 319 11.31 8.40 18.85
CA ARG A 319 10.92 9.83 18.82
C ARG A 319 10.32 10.25 17.49
N VAL A 320 10.88 9.79 16.35
CA VAL A 320 10.31 10.02 15.01
C VAL A 320 8.96 9.36 14.89
N MET A 321 8.85 8.10 15.32
CA MET A 321 7.62 7.32 15.24
C MET A 321 6.51 7.92 16.11
N ASP A 322 6.81 8.35 17.35
CA ASP A 322 5.87 9.04 18.25
C ASP A 322 5.34 10.34 17.62
N TYR A 323 6.22 11.13 17.00
CA TYR A 323 5.83 12.36 16.32
C TYR A 323 4.86 12.07 15.17
N LEU A 324 5.22 11.15 14.29
CA LEU A 324 4.40 10.80 13.11
C LEU A 324 3.09 10.10 13.48
N ALA A 325 3.08 9.34 14.59
CA ALA A 325 1.89 8.66 15.11
C ALA A 325 0.95 9.59 15.90
N SER A 326 1.41 10.80 16.28
CA SER A 326 0.59 11.73 17.08
C SER A 326 -0.67 12.17 16.31
N VAL A 327 -1.78 12.41 17.06
CA VAL A 327 -3.10 12.72 16.48
C VAL A 327 -3.05 13.84 15.43
N ASP A 328 -2.38 14.95 15.75
CA ASP A 328 -2.40 16.14 14.91
C ASP A 328 -1.55 15.95 13.65
N VAL A 329 -0.36 15.33 13.78
CA VAL A 329 0.54 15.07 12.66
C VAL A 329 -0.03 13.98 11.75
N TYR A 330 -0.55 12.91 12.33
CA TYR A 330 -1.17 11.82 11.59
C TYR A 330 -2.43 12.30 10.84
N ARG A 331 -3.29 13.12 11.49
CA ARG A 331 -4.45 13.75 10.84
C ARG A 331 -4.01 14.59 9.65
N GLU A 332 -3.06 15.50 9.84
CA GLU A 332 -2.55 16.33 8.75
C GLU A 332 -2.00 15.49 7.59
N PHE A 333 -1.27 14.42 7.90
CA PHE A 333 -0.75 13.51 6.89
C PHE A 333 -1.88 12.91 6.05
N VAL A 334 -2.91 12.32 6.67
CA VAL A 334 -4.00 11.67 5.92
C VAL A 334 -4.87 12.66 5.17
N GLU A 335 -5.14 13.85 5.72
CA GLU A 335 -5.93 14.89 5.06
C GLU A 335 -5.25 15.43 3.78
N ARG A 336 -3.92 15.57 3.81
CA ARG A 336 -3.12 16.05 2.68
C ARG A 336 -2.83 14.96 1.64
N THR A 337 -2.76 13.69 2.06
CA THR A 337 -2.46 12.56 1.17
C THR A 337 -3.70 11.88 0.63
N LEU A 338 -4.90 12.24 1.13
CA LEU A 338 -6.17 11.61 0.78
C LEU A 338 -6.24 10.12 1.16
N PHE A 339 -5.50 9.74 2.21
CA PHE A 339 -5.46 8.37 2.67
C PHE A 339 -6.61 8.05 3.62
N ILE A 340 -7.07 6.79 3.60
CA ILE A 340 -7.94 6.26 4.64
C ILE A 340 -7.07 5.97 5.87
N PRO A 341 -7.40 6.52 7.06
CA PRO A 341 -6.54 6.35 8.23
C PRO A 341 -6.59 4.93 8.79
N GLY A 342 -5.44 4.47 9.29
CA GLY A 342 -5.36 3.32 10.19
C GLY A 342 -5.44 3.70 11.68
N HIS A 343 -5.38 4.99 12.00
CA HIS A 343 -5.44 5.53 13.37
C HIS A 343 -6.89 5.68 13.83
N GLN A 344 -7.21 5.23 15.03
CA GLN A 344 -8.51 5.48 15.66
C GLN A 344 -8.51 6.79 16.44
N GLY A 345 -9.66 7.44 16.53
CA GLY A 345 -9.81 8.65 17.36
C GLY A 345 -9.42 9.96 16.71
N LEU A 346 -9.20 9.99 15.39
CA LEU A 346 -8.95 11.25 14.66
C LEU A 346 -10.16 12.19 14.62
N GLY A 347 -11.37 11.68 14.82
CA GLY A 347 -12.61 12.44 14.62
C GLY A 347 -12.92 12.67 13.15
N GLU A 348 -13.64 13.74 12.86
CA GLU A 348 -13.96 14.15 11.48
C GLU A 348 -12.70 14.63 10.76
N LEU A 349 -12.50 14.13 9.54
CA LEU A 349 -11.38 14.48 8.67
C LEU A 349 -11.80 15.54 7.66
N ASN A 350 -10.94 16.51 7.42
CA ASN A 350 -11.12 17.54 6.42
C ASN A 350 -10.13 17.36 5.27
N TYR A 351 -10.41 16.39 4.40
CA TYR A 351 -9.56 16.11 3.27
C TYR A 351 -9.36 17.31 2.35
N GLN A 352 -8.14 17.54 1.90
CA GLN A 352 -7.81 18.57 0.92
C GLN A 352 -8.22 18.12 -0.50
N ALA A 353 -9.53 17.95 -0.70
CA ALA A 353 -10.13 17.36 -1.88
C ALA A 353 -10.93 18.43 -2.67
N ASP A 354 -10.21 19.26 -3.42
CA ASP A 354 -10.82 20.36 -4.19
C ASP A 354 -11.61 19.84 -5.41
N LEU A 355 -11.13 18.77 -6.06
CA LEU A 355 -11.79 18.19 -7.22
C LEU A 355 -13.06 17.39 -6.83
N PRO A 356 -14.17 17.53 -7.57
CA PRO A 356 -15.36 16.70 -7.34
C PRO A 356 -15.09 15.20 -7.45
N ALA A 357 -14.31 14.77 -8.43
CA ALA A 357 -13.92 13.37 -8.61
C ALA A 357 -13.18 12.79 -7.39
N THR A 358 -12.30 13.57 -6.77
CA THR A 358 -11.57 13.19 -5.55
C THR A 358 -12.53 12.94 -4.38
N ARG A 359 -13.47 13.86 -4.14
CA ARG A 359 -14.48 13.69 -3.08
C ARG A 359 -15.36 12.47 -3.31
N GLN A 360 -15.85 12.33 -4.54
CA GLN A 360 -16.68 11.19 -4.94
C GLN A 360 -15.91 9.86 -4.73
N ALA A 361 -14.63 9.79 -5.11
CA ALA A 361 -13.81 8.60 -4.93
C ALA A 361 -13.62 8.25 -3.43
N LEU A 362 -13.37 9.24 -2.57
CA LEU A 362 -13.28 9.03 -1.12
C LEU A 362 -14.57 8.44 -0.55
N GLU A 363 -15.75 8.94 -0.99
CA GLU A 363 -17.05 8.45 -0.56
C GLU A 363 -17.29 7.00 -1.02
N VAL A 364 -16.98 6.68 -2.28
CA VAL A 364 -17.13 5.33 -2.83
C VAL A 364 -16.23 4.34 -2.07
N PHE A 365 -14.95 4.63 -1.89
CA PHE A 365 -14.06 3.71 -1.18
C PHE A 365 -14.37 3.58 0.30
N ALA A 366 -14.90 4.60 0.95
CA ALA A 366 -15.42 4.49 2.31
C ALA A 366 -16.61 3.51 2.38
N ALA A 367 -17.52 3.54 1.39
CA ALA A 367 -18.62 2.58 1.29
C ALA A 367 -18.12 1.17 0.94
N GLU A 368 -17.14 1.02 0.06
CA GLU A 368 -16.54 -0.28 -0.31
C GLU A 368 -15.81 -0.94 0.86
N ALA A 369 -15.20 -0.16 1.77
CA ALA A 369 -14.57 -0.69 2.98
C ALA A 369 -15.55 -1.48 3.87
N LEU A 370 -16.83 -1.14 3.83
CA LEU A 370 -17.88 -1.82 4.60
C LEU A 370 -18.37 -3.14 3.96
N LYS A 371 -17.97 -3.41 2.72
CA LYS A 371 -18.37 -4.60 1.95
C LYS A 371 -17.30 -5.69 1.91
N LEU A 372 -16.15 -5.47 2.56
CA LEU A 372 -15.05 -6.42 2.54
C LEU A 372 -15.45 -7.74 3.18
N SER A 373 -15.19 -8.85 2.47
CA SER A 373 -15.55 -10.19 2.93
C SER A 373 -14.56 -10.77 3.97
N ASP A 374 -15.00 -11.72 4.78
CA ASP A 374 -14.13 -12.42 5.73
C ASP A 374 -12.96 -13.12 5.02
N GLN A 375 -13.20 -13.71 3.83
CA GLN A 375 -12.14 -14.32 3.00
C GLN A 375 -11.06 -13.31 2.60
N ALA A 376 -11.48 -12.07 2.28
CA ALA A 376 -10.55 -11.00 1.92
C ALA A 376 -9.69 -10.57 3.13
N TYR A 377 -10.29 -10.43 4.30
CA TYR A 377 -9.56 -10.14 5.54
C TYR A 377 -8.59 -11.28 5.91
N GLN A 378 -9.05 -12.52 5.82
CA GLN A 378 -8.24 -13.70 6.14
C GLN A 378 -7.05 -13.85 5.19
N LEU A 379 -7.24 -13.54 3.90
CA LEU A 379 -6.13 -13.56 2.94
C LEU A 379 -5.13 -12.45 3.23
N GLN A 380 -5.61 -11.22 3.45
CA GLN A 380 -4.70 -10.07 3.60
C GLN A 380 -3.88 -10.11 4.88
N PHE A 381 -4.52 -10.45 6.00
CA PHE A 381 -3.91 -10.35 7.33
C PHE A 381 -3.48 -11.72 7.89
N GLY A 382 -3.78 -12.78 7.18
CA GLY A 382 -3.37 -14.13 7.55
C GLY A 382 -1.90 -14.43 7.20
N PRO A 383 -1.35 -15.52 7.75
CA PRO A 383 0.06 -15.90 7.56
C PRO A 383 0.36 -16.44 6.15
N SER A 384 -0.67 -16.70 5.33
CA SER A 384 -0.54 -17.40 4.05
C SER A 384 -0.61 -16.48 2.82
N ALA A 385 -0.65 -15.16 3.00
CA ALA A 385 -0.90 -14.21 1.92
C ALA A 385 0.05 -14.39 0.73
N PHE A 386 1.38 -14.46 0.96
CA PHE A 386 2.36 -14.66 -0.10
C PHE A 386 2.34 -16.06 -0.69
N ALA A 387 2.12 -17.08 0.16
CA ALA A 387 2.01 -18.47 -0.28
C ALA A 387 0.87 -18.65 -1.29
N ILE A 388 -0.17 -17.81 -1.23
CA ILE A 388 -1.32 -17.83 -2.14
C ILE A 388 -1.12 -16.86 -3.31
N ASN A 389 -0.82 -15.59 -3.03
CA ASN A 389 -0.84 -14.53 -4.03
C ASN A 389 0.23 -14.71 -5.12
N ASN A 390 1.43 -15.18 -4.77
CA ASN A 390 2.50 -15.37 -5.75
C ASN A 390 2.19 -16.50 -6.76
N PRO A 391 1.84 -17.72 -6.34
CA PRO A 391 1.42 -18.76 -7.28
C PRO A 391 0.24 -18.35 -8.16
N VAL A 392 -0.78 -17.69 -7.59
CA VAL A 392 -1.94 -17.19 -8.36
C VAL A 392 -1.47 -16.25 -9.47
N ARG A 393 -0.66 -15.24 -9.16
CA ARG A 393 -0.10 -14.32 -10.15
C ARG A 393 0.68 -15.04 -11.24
N ASP A 394 1.61 -15.91 -10.85
CA ASP A 394 2.56 -16.50 -11.79
C ASP A 394 1.91 -17.54 -12.69
N ARG A 395 1.03 -18.39 -12.16
CA ARG A 395 0.36 -19.42 -12.95
C ARG A 395 -0.75 -18.84 -13.82
N LEU A 396 -1.46 -17.80 -13.38
CA LEU A 396 -2.39 -17.08 -14.26
C LEU A 396 -1.65 -16.37 -15.39
N THR A 397 -0.46 -15.81 -15.14
CA THR A 397 0.38 -15.28 -16.23
C THR A 397 0.69 -16.36 -17.27
N GLN A 398 1.05 -17.58 -16.86
CA GLN A 398 1.30 -18.70 -17.77
C GLN A 398 0.02 -19.15 -18.52
N ALA A 399 -1.14 -19.06 -17.88
CA ALA A 399 -2.41 -19.33 -18.57
C ALA A 399 -2.75 -18.25 -19.61
N ILE A 400 -2.50 -16.97 -19.31
CA ILE A 400 -2.69 -15.86 -20.25
C ILE A 400 -1.77 -15.99 -21.48
N THR A 401 -0.51 -16.44 -21.28
CA THR A 401 0.42 -16.69 -22.40
C THR A 401 0.12 -17.96 -23.19
N GLY A 402 -0.77 -18.82 -22.71
CA GLY A 402 -1.05 -20.12 -23.31
C GLY A 402 0.00 -21.19 -23.03
N GLU A 403 0.95 -20.95 -22.11
CA GLU A 403 1.90 -21.96 -21.63
C GLU A 403 1.21 -23.06 -20.84
N LEU A 404 0.15 -22.70 -20.12
CA LEU A 404 -0.72 -23.62 -19.37
C LEU A 404 -2.17 -23.44 -19.80
N THR A 405 -2.93 -24.51 -19.80
CA THR A 405 -4.39 -24.44 -19.76
C THR A 405 -4.84 -23.90 -18.40
N LEU A 406 -6.08 -23.40 -18.29
CA LEU A 406 -6.63 -22.96 -16.99
C LEU A 406 -6.62 -24.09 -15.95
N ASP A 407 -6.95 -25.31 -16.35
CA ASP A 407 -6.93 -26.49 -15.48
C ASP A 407 -5.53 -26.79 -14.94
N GLU A 408 -4.52 -26.75 -15.80
CA GLU A 408 -3.11 -26.94 -15.41
C GLU A 408 -2.62 -25.81 -14.49
N ALA A 409 -3.00 -24.54 -14.78
CA ALA A 409 -2.65 -23.41 -13.96
C ALA A 409 -3.22 -23.55 -12.54
N ILE A 410 -4.51 -23.89 -12.41
CA ILE A 410 -5.16 -24.08 -11.11
C ILE A 410 -4.54 -25.24 -10.34
N ALA A 411 -4.25 -26.37 -11.00
CA ALA A 411 -3.60 -27.51 -10.35
C ALA A 411 -2.20 -27.13 -9.82
N ARG A 412 -1.42 -26.36 -10.60
CA ARG A 412 -0.10 -25.89 -10.17
C ARG A 412 -0.16 -24.82 -9.09
N ILE A 413 -1.16 -23.94 -9.10
CA ILE A 413 -1.37 -22.99 -8.00
C ILE A 413 -1.56 -23.75 -6.69
N GLN A 414 -2.41 -24.78 -6.68
CA GLN A 414 -2.64 -25.57 -5.48
C GLN A 414 -1.36 -26.28 -5.01
N GLU A 415 -0.62 -26.93 -5.92
CA GLU A 415 0.65 -27.60 -5.61
C GLU A 415 1.69 -26.64 -5.02
N ASP A 416 1.82 -25.44 -5.59
CA ASP A 416 2.76 -24.43 -5.13
C ASP A 416 2.37 -23.92 -3.71
N ILE A 417 1.08 -23.71 -3.47
CA ILE A 417 0.54 -23.31 -2.15
C ILE A 417 0.84 -24.38 -1.11
N ASP A 418 0.49 -25.64 -1.40
CA ASP A 418 0.69 -26.77 -0.48
C ASP A 418 2.18 -26.92 -0.13
N THR A 419 3.06 -26.75 -1.12
CA THR A 419 4.51 -26.78 -0.95
C THR A 419 5.00 -25.65 -0.05
N ALA A 420 4.53 -24.43 -0.28
CA ALA A 420 4.94 -23.27 0.50
C ALA A 420 4.46 -23.37 1.97
N LEU A 421 3.24 -23.85 2.20
CA LEU A 421 2.70 -24.06 3.54
C LEU A 421 3.43 -25.17 4.29
N ALA A 422 3.77 -26.27 3.63
CA ALA A 422 4.55 -27.37 4.23
C ALA A 422 5.97 -26.90 4.62
N ALA A 423 6.60 -26.06 3.78
CA ALA A 423 7.89 -25.46 4.09
C ALA A 423 7.84 -24.53 5.31
N ALA A 424 6.80 -23.70 5.41
CA ALA A 424 6.58 -22.80 6.55
C ALA A 424 6.31 -23.55 7.87
N ALA A 425 5.60 -24.68 7.82
CA ALA A 425 5.31 -25.50 8.99
C ALA A 425 6.54 -26.29 9.52
N SER A 426 7.60 -26.37 8.72
CA SER A 426 8.84 -27.09 9.08
C SER A 426 9.93 -26.19 9.70
N GLN A 427 9.72 -24.87 9.71
CA GLN A 427 10.59 -23.86 10.32
C GLN A 427 10.11 -23.50 11.73
#